data_5867b6100f76c551dca187595866add7
#
_entry.id   5867b6100f76c551dca187595866add7
#
_cell.length_a   1.000
_cell.length_b   1.000
_cell.length_c   1.000
_cell.angle_alpha   90.00
_cell.angle_beta   90.00
_cell.angle_gamma   90.00
#
_symmetry.space_group_name_H-M   'P 1'
#
loop_
_entity.id
_entity.type
_entity.pdbx_description
1 polymer ?
#
loop_
_entity_poly.entity_id
_entity_poly.type
_entity_poly.pdbx_seq_one_letter_code
_entity_poly.pdbx_strand_id
1 'polypeptide(L)'
;MVLLSVGAPGWLATRSPFRELSQLRVFSLDCFSSRRFFGFSLFVLFLVFAIVPSRAQNDLAVQASELMQAGKFHDAELLWRQLEQQNPKNAQIHANLGVTLAQQGKLEAATTEYRKSLTLDPNQPEVTSNLGLAEFKQGHFLAAIPAFETLEKEKPDNPRSTILLGMSYFGLRQYSKASQYLHTALQKDPSNLELHNVLAQSCLWSNQYDCAMTEFKSILAVNPDAVQAHMLLAEALDGMGKTEDAVNELEAAARISPKEPLLHFELGYLYYKQRDYEKALPELQLEVNNNPGYAQSYLYLGDIAVHTDDNKAAEPLLQKALQLQNENRLAYFDLGCIYADQNRNQEAVISLQHAVKLDPSQPDAHYRLARLYTLLGQKEKAAQEFAKTKELHTKTEDSLIQKISGDGAVPK
;
A
#
# COMPACT_ATOMS: atom_id res chain seq x y z
N MET A 1 0.47 14.51 32.46
CA MET A 1 0.38 14.89 31.04
C MET A 1 0.80 13.65 30.25
N VAL A 2 -0.13 12.75 30.06
CA VAL A 2 0.14 11.44 29.42
C VAL A 2 -0.19 11.64 27.96
N LEU A 3 0.83 11.68 27.11
CA LEU A 3 0.67 11.55 25.65
C LEU A 3 0.24 10.12 25.37
N LEU A 4 -1.07 9.95 25.18
CA LEU A 4 -1.63 8.75 24.59
C LEU A 4 -1.06 8.65 23.16
N SER A 5 -0.18 7.69 22.93
CA SER A 5 0.12 7.24 21.57
C SER A 5 -1.13 6.53 21.04
N VAL A 6 -2.09 7.31 20.56
CA VAL A 6 -3.16 6.80 19.73
C VAL A 6 -2.48 6.35 18.45
N GLY A 7 -2.46 5.04 18.22
CA GLY A 7 -1.94 4.48 16.98
C GLY A 7 -2.60 5.19 15.80
N ALA A 8 -1.82 5.47 14.77
CA ALA A 8 -2.31 6.12 13.57
C ALA A 8 -3.62 5.48 13.11
N PRO A 9 -4.65 6.26 12.79
CA PRO A 9 -5.93 5.70 12.40
C PRO A 9 -5.74 4.76 11.22
N GLY A 10 -6.31 3.54 11.34
CA GLY A 10 -6.12 2.43 10.40
C GLY A 10 -6.72 2.60 9.00
N TRP A 11 -6.86 3.83 8.52
CA TRP A 11 -7.47 4.15 7.23
C TRP A 11 -6.56 3.93 6.01
N LEU A 12 -5.26 3.68 6.24
CA LEU A 12 -4.32 3.29 5.19
C LEU A 12 -4.54 1.88 4.62
N ALA A 13 -5.35 1.03 5.29
CA ALA A 13 -5.48 -0.39 4.90
C ALA A 13 -6.45 -0.65 3.74
N THR A 14 -7.26 0.31 3.31
CA THR A 14 -8.38 0.05 2.39
C THR A 14 -8.23 0.60 0.98
N ARG A 15 -7.26 1.46 0.71
CA ARG A 15 -6.96 1.88 -0.67
C ARG A 15 -5.82 1.05 -1.25
N SER A 16 -6.16 0.10 -2.09
CA SER A 16 -5.16 -0.59 -2.92
C SER A 16 -4.56 0.43 -3.89
N PRO A 17 -3.25 0.74 -3.82
CA PRO A 17 -2.60 1.68 -4.73
C PRO A 17 -2.64 1.22 -6.20
N PHE A 18 -3.08 -0.02 -6.45
CA PHE A 18 -3.06 -0.64 -7.77
C PHE A 18 -4.21 -0.26 -8.69
N ARG A 19 -5.22 0.48 -8.24
CA ARG A 19 -6.31 0.89 -9.13
C ARG A 19 -5.89 1.95 -10.16
N GLU A 20 -4.83 2.71 -9.87
CA GLU A 20 -4.29 3.73 -10.79
C GLU A 20 -3.15 3.22 -11.68
N LEU A 21 -2.44 2.15 -11.28
CA LEU A 21 -1.35 1.56 -12.07
C LEU A 21 -1.81 0.91 -13.39
N SER A 22 -3.12 0.75 -13.60
CA SER A 22 -3.68 0.26 -14.87
C SER A 22 -3.52 1.23 -16.05
N GLN A 23 -3.06 2.46 -15.79
CA GLN A 23 -2.83 3.49 -16.82
C GLN A 23 -1.37 3.63 -17.28
N LEU A 24 -0.45 2.80 -16.78
CA LEU A 24 0.88 2.73 -17.37
C LEU A 24 0.78 2.37 -18.84
N ARG A 25 0.84 3.38 -19.71
CA ARG A 25 0.96 3.19 -21.16
C ARG A 25 2.22 2.36 -21.41
N VAL A 26 2.01 1.11 -21.78
CA VAL A 26 3.07 0.24 -22.27
C VAL A 26 3.57 0.87 -23.55
N PHE A 27 4.76 1.48 -23.49
CA PHE A 27 5.46 1.88 -24.72
C PHE A 27 5.65 0.66 -25.59
N SER A 28 5.13 0.75 -26.82
CA SER A 28 5.34 -0.27 -27.83
C SER A 28 6.83 -0.46 -28.08
N LEU A 29 7.28 -1.68 -28.01
CA LEU A 29 8.62 -2.08 -28.41
C LEU A 29 8.73 -1.93 -29.94
N ASP A 30 9.26 -0.82 -30.40
CA ASP A 30 9.69 -0.70 -31.78
C ASP A 30 10.89 -1.61 -32.01
N CYS A 31 10.68 -2.57 -32.88
CA CYS A 31 11.62 -3.57 -33.29
C CYS A 31 12.69 -2.93 -34.19
N PHE A 32 13.94 -2.85 -33.73
CA PHE A 32 15.07 -2.44 -34.57
C PHE A 32 15.42 -3.56 -35.53
N SER A 33 15.13 -3.31 -36.80
CA SER A 33 15.65 -4.03 -37.96
C SER A 33 17.10 -3.62 -38.22
N SER A 34 18.04 -4.54 -38.27
CA SER A 34 19.28 -4.33 -39.00
C SER A 34 19.59 -5.47 -39.94
N ARG A 35 19.74 -5.04 -41.16
CA ARG A 35 20.09 -5.81 -42.36
C ARG A 35 21.59 -6.07 -42.48
N ARG A 36 21.92 -7.12 -43.25
CA ARG A 36 23.10 -7.40 -44.10
C ARG A 36 24.22 -8.21 -43.42
N PHE A 37 24.86 -9.19 -44.05
CA PHE A 37 25.39 -9.30 -45.42
C PHE A 37 25.64 -10.76 -45.86
N PHE A 38 25.71 -10.93 -47.16
CA PHE A 38 26.07 -12.05 -48.01
C PHE A 38 27.41 -12.76 -47.72
N GLY A 39 27.49 -14.03 -48.02
CA GLY A 39 28.75 -14.73 -48.27
C GLY A 39 28.57 -16.14 -48.81
N PHE A 40 28.89 -16.33 -50.07
CA PHE A 40 28.86 -17.45 -50.98
C PHE A 40 29.67 -18.69 -50.53
N SER A 41 29.19 -19.89 -50.84
CA SER A 41 29.76 -20.88 -51.78
C SER A 41 29.80 -22.32 -51.27
N LEU A 42 29.08 -23.12 -51.97
CA LEU A 42 29.35 -24.50 -52.48
C LEU A 42 30.14 -25.47 -51.57
N PHE A 43 29.50 -26.52 -51.11
CA PHE A 43 29.89 -27.91 -51.42
C PHE A 43 28.69 -28.86 -51.21
N VAL A 44 28.40 -29.52 -52.16
CA VAL A 44 27.61 -30.54 -52.81
C VAL A 44 27.48 -31.82 -51.97
N LEU A 45 26.20 -32.30 -51.95
CA LEU A 45 25.76 -33.70 -52.01
C LEU A 45 26.24 -34.67 -50.93
N PHE A 46 25.39 -34.93 -50.02
CA PHE A 46 24.94 -36.22 -49.50
C PHE A 46 24.30 -35.94 -48.10
N LEU A 47 23.00 -35.75 -48.08
CA LEU A 47 22.12 -35.98 -46.91
C LEU A 47 20.70 -35.49 -47.26
N VAL A 48 20.06 -36.17 -48.22
CA VAL A 48 18.72 -35.79 -48.73
C VAL A 48 17.59 -36.18 -47.78
N PHE A 49 17.86 -36.80 -46.61
CA PHE A 49 16.81 -37.24 -45.70
C PHE A 49 16.67 -36.52 -44.36
N ALA A 50 17.53 -35.53 -44.05
CA ALA A 50 17.49 -34.76 -42.79
C ALA A 50 17.11 -33.29 -42.95
N ILE A 51 16.89 -32.78 -44.19
CA ILE A 51 16.74 -31.35 -44.49
C ILE A 51 15.27 -30.92 -44.62
N VAL A 52 14.35 -31.84 -44.90
CA VAL A 52 12.94 -31.51 -45.16
C VAL A 52 12.19 -31.03 -43.88
N PRO A 53 12.42 -31.60 -42.67
CA PRO A 53 11.75 -31.09 -41.50
C PRO A 53 12.21 -29.68 -41.04
N SER A 54 13.49 -29.31 -41.26
CA SER A 54 14.02 -28.02 -40.86
C SER A 54 13.50 -26.82 -41.68
N ARG A 55 13.24 -27.04 -42.99
CA ARG A 55 12.73 -25.99 -43.89
C ARG A 55 11.26 -25.66 -43.58
N ALA A 56 10.43 -26.69 -43.41
CA ALA A 56 9.02 -26.52 -43.07
C ALA A 56 8.84 -25.88 -41.69
N GLN A 57 9.72 -26.18 -40.72
CA GLN A 57 9.71 -25.57 -39.40
C GLN A 57 10.13 -24.09 -39.43
N ASN A 58 11.15 -23.76 -40.26
CA ASN A 58 11.54 -22.35 -40.43
C ASN A 58 10.42 -21.56 -41.11
N ASP A 59 9.68 -22.14 -42.07
CA ASP A 59 8.55 -21.48 -42.71
C ASP A 59 7.41 -21.23 -41.73
N LEU A 60 7.09 -22.17 -40.83
CA LEU A 60 6.08 -22.00 -39.79
C LEU A 60 6.51 -20.94 -38.73
N ALA A 61 7.78 -20.89 -38.32
CA ALA A 61 8.28 -19.90 -37.38
C ALA A 61 8.26 -18.48 -37.98
N VAL A 62 8.58 -18.37 -39.28
CA VAL A 62 8.46 -17.08 -39.99
C VAL A 62 7.00 -16.62 -40.03
N GLN A 63 6.07 -17.50 -40.43
CA GLN A 63 4.65 -17.19 -40.46
C GLN A 63 4.12 -16.79 -39.09
N ALA A 64 4.49 -17.49 -38.01
CA ALA A 64 4.10 -17.14 -36.64
C ALA A 64 4.63 -15.75 -36.24
N SER A 65 5.86 -15.44 -36.61
CA SER A 65 6.47 -14.12 -36.36
C SER A 65 5.79 -13.00 -37.16
N GLU A 66 5.42 -13.23 -38.41
CA GLU A 66 4.65 -12.29 -39.22
C GLU A 66 3.25 -12.02 -38.62
N LEU A 67 2.59 -13.08 -38.13
CA LEU A 67 1.30 -12.92 -37.41
C LEU A 67 1.45 -12.12 -36.13
N MET A 68 2.53 -12.31 -35.37
CA MET A 68 2.83 -11.46 -34.18
C MET A 68 3.02 -10.00 -34.59
N GLN A 69 3.77 -9.71 -35.64
CA GLN A 69 3.95 -8.35 -36.15
C GLN A 69 2.65 -7.73 -36.64
N ALA A 70 1.75 -8.54 -37.21
CA ALA A 70 0.42 -8.13 -37.65
C ALA A 70 -0.60 -8.00 -36.48
N GLY A 71 -0.19 -8.24 -35.22
CA GLY A 71 -1.07 -8.22 -34.05
C GLY A 71 -2.06 -9.39 -33.96
N LYS A 72 -1.90 -10.42 -34.82
CA LYS A 72 -2.76 -11.61 -34.84
C LYS A 72 -2.24 -12.66 -33.86
N PHE A 73 -2.21 -12.32 -32.58
CA PHE A 73 -1.58 -13.13 -31.55
C PHE A 73 -2.23 -14.48 -31.32
N HIS A 74 -3.55 -14.60 -31.55
CA HIS A 74 -4.24 -15.87 -31.43
C HIS A 74 -3.78 -16.88 -32.52
N ASP A 75 -3.67 -16.42 -33.77
CA ASP A 75 -3.21 -17.26 -34.87
C ASP A 75 -1.72 -17.63 -34.71
N ALA A 76 -0.91 -16.68 -34.26
CA ALA A 76 0.50 -16.90 -33.91
C ALA A 76 0.66 -17.98 -32.83
N GLU A 77 -0.18 -17.93 -31.76
CA GLU A 77 -0.17 -18.95 -30.70
C GLU A 77 -0.36 -20.36 -31.25
N LEU A 78 -1.30 -20.56 -32.18
CA LEU A 78 -1.55 -21.88 -32.76
C LEU A 78 -0.31 -22.43 -33.44
N LEU A 79 0.40 -21.59 -34.21
CA LEU A 79 1.61 -22.01 -34.92
C LEU A 79 2.77 -22.24 -33.92
N TRP A 80 2.96 -21.39 -32.92
CA TRP A 80 3.99 -21.61 -31.90
C TRP A 80 3.74 -22.88 -31.08
N ARG A 81 2.49 -23.23 -30.76
CA ARG A 81 2.15 -24.50 -30.10
C ARG A 81 2.41 -25.71 -30.98
N GLN A 82 2.16 -25.60 -32.27
CA GLN A 82 2.50 -26.66 -33.22
C GLN A 82 4.03 -26.88 -33.29
N LEU A 83 4.80 -25.79 -33.27
CA LEU A 83 6.26 -25.86 -33.26
C LEU A 83 6.79 -26.41 -31.92
N GLU A 84 6.16 -26.05 -30.79
CA GLU A 84 6.47 -26.59 -29.45
C GLU A 84 6.31 -28.13 -29.41
N GLN A 85 5.22 -28.65 -29.96
CA GLN A 85 4.98 -30.12 -30.06
C GLN A 85 6.07 -30.82 -30.85
N GLN A 86 6.56 -30.20 -31.92
CA GLN A 86 7.61 -30.78 -32.78
C GLN A 86 9.00 -30.64 -32.12
N ASN A 87 9.25 -29.56 -31.39
CA ASN A 87 10.54 -29.26 -30.80
C ASN A 87 10.41 -28.72 -29.33
N PRO A 88 10.02 -29.58 -28.40
CA PRO A 88 9.74 -29.18 -27.03
C PRO A 88 10.98 -28.73 -26.23
N LYS A 89 12.18 -28.90 -26.78
CA LYS A 89 13.46 -28.49 -26.18
C LYS A 89 14.07 -27.24 -26.85
N ASN A 90 13.30 -26.54 -27.67
CA ASN A 90 13.78 -25.31 -28.29
C ASN A 90 13.41 -24.09 -27.46
N ALA A 91 14.40 -23.46 -26.79
CA ALA A 91 14.21 -22.29 -25.91
C ALA A 91 13.52 -21.13 -26.66
N GLN A 92 13.88 -20.87 -27.92
CA GLN A 92 13.33 -19.75 -28.69
C GLN A 92 11.83 -19.89 -28.96
N ILE A 93 11.34 -21.13 -29.19
CA ILE A 93 9.91 -21.40 -29.37
C ILE A 93 9.14 -21.05 -28.12
N HIS A 94 9.62 -21.48 -26.94
CA HIS A 94 9.02 -21.12 -25.65
C HIS A 94 9.08 -19.62 -25.39
N ALA A 95 10.18 -18.95 -25.74
CA ALA A 95 10.30 -17.49 -25.63
C ALA A 95 9.21 -16.77 -26.45
N ASN A 96 9.08 -17.15 -27.75
CA ASN A 96 8.12 -16.53 -28.65
C ASN A 96 6.67 -16.84 -28.28
N LEU A 97 6.39 -18.08 -27.84
CA LEU A 97 5.09 -18.45 -27.31
C LEU A 97 4.75 -17.64 -26.05
N GLY A 98 5.72 -17.45 -25.14
CA GLY A 98 5.57 -16.59 -23.96
C GLY A 98 5.23 -15.16 -24.34
N VAL A 99 5.94 -14.54 -25.31
CA VAL A 99 5.64 -13.19 -25.80
C VAL A 99 4.21 -13.14 -26.39
N THR A 100 3.87 -14.12 -27.23
CA THR A 100 2.55 -14.19 -27.86
C THR A 100 1.42 -14.28 -26.84
N LEU A 101 1.60 -15.07 -25.79
CA LEU A 101 0.64 -15.20 -24.68
C LEU A 101 0.55 -13.92 -23.85
N ALA A 102 1.69 -13.28 -23.57
CA ALA A 102 1.71 -12.01 -22.81
C ALA A 102 0.97 -10.89 -23.55
N GLN A 103 1.10 -10.82 -24.88
CA GLN A 103 0.36 -9.85 -25.71
C GLN A 103 -1.15 -10.08 -25.72
N GLN A 104 -1.58 -11.32 -25.46
CA GLN A 104 -2.99 -11.65 -25.27
C GLN A 104 -3.50 -11.44 -23.84
N GLY A 105 -2.64 -10.97 -22.91
CA GLY A 105 -2.98 -10.86 -21.49
C GLY A 105 -2.99 -12.18 -20.72
N LYS A 106 -2.59 -13.30 -21.35
CA LYS A 106 -2.49 -14.63 -20.73
C LYS A 106 -1.20 -14.75 -19.92
N LEU A 107 -1.05 -13.91 -18.87
CA LEU A 107 0.22 -13.70 -18.18
C LEU A 107 0.74 -14.94 -17.46
N GLU A 108 -0.12 -15.74 -16.82
CA GLU A 108 0.26 -17.00 -16.15
C GLU A 108 0.84 -18.02 -17.12
N ALA A 109 0.21 -18.17 -18.29
CA ALA A 109 0.71 -19.05 -19.34
C ALA A 109 2.04 -18.52 -19.90
N ALA A 110 2.16 -17.21 -20.09
CA ALA A 110 3.38 -16.57 -20.55
C ALA A 110 4.56 -16.81 -19.60
N THR A 111 4.36 -16.62 -18.28
CA THR A 111 5.41 -16.89 -17.28
C THR A 111 5.84 -18.33 -17.28
N THR A 112 4.92 -19.26 -17.50
CA THR A 112 5.24 -20.69 -17.63
C THR A 112 6.17 -20.95 -18.82
N GLU A 113 5.87 -20.37 -19.97
CA GLU A 113 6.68 -20.54 -21.17
C GLU A 113 8.05 -19.83 -21.06
N TYR A 114 8.10 -18.65 -20.48
CA TYR A 114 9.38 -17.96 -20.22
C TYR A 114 10.28 -18.78 -19.27
N ARG A 115 9.73 -19.39 -18.21
CA ARG A 115 10.50 -20.26 -17.31
C ARG A 115 11.03 -21.51 -18.02
N LYS A 116 10.23 -22.13 -18.92
CA LYS A 116 10.70 -23.24 -19.76
C LYS A 116 11.86 -22.79 -20.67
N SER A 117 11.71 -21.63 -21.33
CA SER A 117 12.76 -21.05 -22.16
C SER A 117 14.06 -20.85 -21.40
N LEU A 118 14.02 -20.20 -20.22
CA LEU A 118 15.18 -19.95 -19.37
C LEU A 118 15.77 -21.22 -18.74
N THR A 119 14.98 -22.28 -18.58
CA THR A 119 15.49 -23.59 -18.15
C THR A 119 16.32 -24.25 -19.25
N LEU A 120 15.92 -24.07 -20.51
CA LEU A 120 16.62 -24.63 -21.69
C LEU A 120 17.86 -23.80 -22.08
N ASP A 121 17.75 -22.50 -21.98
CA ASP A 121 18.84 -21.56 -22.21
C ASP A 121 18.74 -20.42 -21.20
N PRO A 122 19.60 -20.38 -20.17
CA PRO A 122 19.57 -19.36 -19.13
C PRO A 122 20.05 -17.97 -19.57
N ASN A 123 20.78 -17.88 -20.71
CA ASN A 123 21.41 -16.64 -21.16
C ASN A 123 20.52 -15.88 -22.16
N GLN A 124 19.30 -15.49 -21.72
CA GLN A 124 18.33 -14.75 -22.55
C GLN A 124 17.83 -13.51 -21.80
N PRO A 125 18.54 -12.38 -21.85
CA PRO A 125 18.18 -11.15 -21.13
C PRO A 125 16.77 -10.66 -21.47
N GLU A 126 16.35 -10.74 -22.73
CA GLU A 126 15.03 -10.33 -23.18
C GLU A 126 13.92 -11.20 -22.56
N VAL A 127 14.15 -12.52 -22.47
CA VAL A 127 13.19 -13.44 -21.85
C VAL A 127 13.12 -13.23 -20.34
N THR A 128 14.28 -12.98 -19.69
CA THR A 128 14.35 -12.63 -18.27
C THR A 128 13.56 -11.34 -18.00
N SER A 129 13.75 -10.32 -18.85
CA SER A 129 12.99 -9.07 -18.76
C SER A 129 11.49 -9.28 -18.90
N ASN A 130 11.09 -10.07 -19.90
CA ASN A 130 9.67 -10.36 -20.17
C ASN A 130 9.04 -11.18 -19.05
N LEU A 131 9.77 -12.14 -18.47
CA LEU A 131 9.33 -12.87 -17.28
C LEU A 131 9.09 -11.92 -16.10
N GLY A 132 10.08 -11.07 -15.79
CA GLY A 132 9.94 -10.08 -14.72
C GLY A 132 8.74 -9.16 -14.92
N LEU A 133 8.52 -8.67 -16.14
CA LEU A 133 7.36 -7.83 -16.48
C LEU A 133 6.03 -8.58 -16.36
N ALA A 134 5.98 -9.83 -16.77
CA ALA A 134 4.77 -10.64 -16.67
C ALA A 134 4.43 -10.94 -15.19
N GLU A 135 5.44 -11.27 -14.37
CA GLU A 135 5.26 -11.42 -12.91
C GLU A 135 4.82 -10.13 -12.24
N PHE A 136 5.46 -9.00 -12.60
CA PHE A 136 5.10 -7.68 -12.08
C PHE A 136 3.64 -7.32 -12.37
N LYS A 137 3.20 -7.51 -13.63
CA LYS A 137 1.81 -7.24 -14.05
C LYS A 137 0.77 -8.10 -13.32
N GLN A 138 1.16 -9.28 -12.85
CA GLN A 138 0.32 -10.17 -12.04
C GLN A 138 0.32 -9.81 -10.55
N GLY A 139 1.11 -8.80 -10.15
CA GLY A 139 1.30 -8.45 -8.74
C GLY A 139 2.26 -9.39 -7.99
N HIS A 140 2.93 -10.28 -8.69
CA HIS A 140 3.93 -11.20 -8.13
C HIS A 140 5.28 -10.49 -7.97
N PHE A 141 5.29 -9.37 -7.24
CA PHE A 141 6.45 -8.48 -7.12
C PHE A 141 7.71 -9.17 -6.64
N LEU A 142 7.60 -10.09 -5.67
CA LEU A 142 8.74 -10.83 -5.16
C LEU A 142 9.39 -11.71 -6.23
N ALA A 143 8.59 -12.30 -7.13
CA ALA A 143 9.08 -13.12 -8.24
C ALA A 143 9.69 -12.27 -9.37
N ALA A 144 9.26 -11.01 -9.52
CA ALA A 144 9.75 -10.09 -10.54
C ALA A 144 11.14 -9.51 -10.20
N ILE A 145 11.45 -9.29 -8.93
CA ILE A 145 12.69 -8.63 -8.47
C ILE A 145 13.96 -9.26 -9.05
N PRO A 146 14.19 -10.59 -8.99
CA PRO A 146 15.44 -11.17 -9.51
C PRO A 146 15.69 -10.89 -10.99
N ALA A 147 14.63 -10.83 -11.80
CA ALA A 147 14.73 -10.48 -13.21
C ALA A 147 15.19 -9.02 -13.40
N PHE A 148 14.64 -8.10 -12.62
CA PHE A 148 14.99 -6.69 -12.68
C PHE A 148 16.38 -6.39 -12.09
N GLU A 149 16.81 -7.12 -11.05
CA GLU A 149 18.17 -7.04 -10.53
C GLU A 149 19.22 -7.52 -11.56
N THR A 150 18.87 -8.55 -12.34
CA THR A 150 19.74 -9.01 -13.44
C THR A 150 19.88 -7.93 -14.50
N LEU A 151 18.77 -7.32 -14.91
CA LEU A 151 18.78 -6.21 -15.88
C LEU A 151 19.54 -4.99 -15.37
N GLU A 152 19.42 -4.66 -14.07
CA GLU A 152 20.17 -3.56 -13.45
C GLU A 152 21.68 -3.80 -13.49
N LYS A 153 22.12 -5.04 -13.24
CA LYS A 153 23.53 -5.42 -13.34
C LYS A 153 24.08 -5.37 -14.76
N GLU A 154 23.28 -5.81 -15.74
CA GLU A 154 23.68 -5.81 -17.15
C GLU A 154 23.70 -4.41 -17.77
N LYS A 155 22.79 -3.54 -17.34
CA LYS A 155 22.60 -2.17 -17.85
C LYS A 155 22.34 -1.20 -16.70
N PRO A 156 23.35 -0.83 -15.91
CA PRO A 156 23.18 0.03 -14.72
C PRO A 156 22.62 1.41 -15.01
N ASP A 157 22.75 1.89 -16.25
CA ASP A 157 22.25 3.20 -16.68
C ASP A 157 20.82 3.17 -17.23
N ASN A 158 20.18 2.01 -17.28
CA ASN A 158 18.81 1.89 -17.74
C ASN A 158 17.82 2.27 -16.62
N PRO A 159 17.13 3.42 -16.70
CA PRO A 159 16.22 3.85 -15.64
C PRO A 159 15.03 2.90 -15.45
N ARG A 160 14.71 2.08 -16.45
CA ARG A 160 13.56 1.19 -16.44
C ARG A 160 13.68 0.09 -15.38
N SER A 161 14.87 -0.53 -15.24
CA SER A 161 15.10 -1.57 -14.22
C SER A 161 14.99 -0.98 -12.82
N THR A 162 15.58 0.18 -12.60
CA THR A 162 15.53 0.92 -11.33
C THR A 162 14.10 1.29 -10.94
N ILE A 163 13.29 1.79 -11.90
CA ILE A 163 11.87 2.09 -11.69
C ILE A 163 11.10 0.81 -11.31
N LEU A 164 11.27 -0.27 -12.08
CA LEU A 164 10.55 -1.52 -11.85
C LEU A 164 10.92 -2.18 -10.52
N LEU A 165 12.18 -2.06 -10.07
CA LEU A 165 12.61 -2.46 -8.73
C LEU A 165 11.91 -1.61 -7.66
N GLY A 166 11.95 -0.29 -7.79
CA GLY A 166 11.27 0.62 -6.87
C GLY A 166 9.77 0.31 -6.76
N MET A 167 9.09 0.15 -7.89
CA MET A 167 7.67 -0.19 -7.94
C MET A 167 7.37 -1.58 -7.36
N SER A 168 8.28 -2.57 -7.57
CA SER A 168 8.13 -3.90 -6.98
C SER A 168 8.25 -3.85 -5.46
N TYR A 169 9.22 -3.12 -4.92
CA TYR A 169 9.37 -2.92 -3.48
C TYR A 169 8.19 -2.13 -2.89
N PHE A 170 7.67 -1.13 -3.61
CA PHE A 170 6.44 -0.43 -3.23
C PHE A 170 5.25 -1.39 -3.12
N GLY A 171 5.05 -2.25 -4.12
CA GLY A 171 4.00 -3.26 -4.10
C GLY A 171 4.13 -4.28 -2.96
N LEU A 172 5.36 -4.58 -2.53
CA LEU A 172 5.65 -5.41 -1.36
C LEU A 172 5.56 -4.65 -0.03
N ARG A 173 5.18 -3.37 -0.03
CA ARG A 173 5.17 -2.46 1.13
C ARG A 173 6.55 -2.32 1.81
N GLN A 174 7.63 -2.58 1.08
CA GLN A 174 9.00 -2.33 1.52
C GLN A 174 9.40 -0.90 1.15
N TYR A 175 8.69 0.06 1.71
CA TYR A 175 8.71 1.47 1.30
C TYR A 175 10.08 2.13 1.40
N SER A 176 10.90 1.76 2.41
CA SER A 176 12.26 2.29 2.54
C SER A 176 13.17 1.85 1.38
N LYS A 177 13.02 0.61 0.87
CA LYS A 177 13.74 0.18 -0.34
C LYS A 177 13.18 0.82 -1.60
N ALA A 178 11.84 0.92 -1.67
CA ALA A 178 11.18 1.58 -2.79
C ALA A 178 11.67 3.01 -2.95
N SER A 179 11.74 3.79 -1.85
CA SER A 179 12.21 5.18 -1.90
C SER A 179 13.64 5.30 -2.42
N GLN A 180 14.55 4.39 -2.06
CA GLN A 180 15.94 4.40 -2.55
C GLN A 180 16.03 4.24 -4.07
N TYR A 181 15.34 3.24 -4.63
CA TYR A 181 15.32 3.00 -6.08
C TYR A 181 14.62 4.12 -6.83
N LEU A 182 13.46 4.57 -6.34
CA LEU A 182 12.66 5.61 -6.99
C LEU A 182 13.39 6.97 -6.97
N HIS A 183 14.09 7.29 -5.88
CA HIS A 183 14.93 8.50 -5.82
C HIS A 183 16.02 8.46 -6.88
N THR A 184 16.72 7.32 -7.04
CA THR A 184 17.72 7.14 -8.09
C THR A 184 17.11 7.27 -9.50
N ALA A 185 15.93 6.74 -9.72
CA ALA A 185 15.22 6.86 -10.99
C ALA A 185 14.83 8.31 -11.29
N LEU A 186 14.33 9.04 -10.28
CA LEU A 186 13.91 10.43 -10.40
C LEU A 186 15.07 11.38 -10.74
N GLN A 187 16.29 11.08 -10.28
CA GLN A 187 17.49 11.85 -10.68
C GLN A 187 17.74 11.86 -12.20
N LYS A 188 17.28 10.80 -12.90
CA LYS A 188 17.43 10.69 -14.37
C LYS A 188 16.25 11.31 -15.14
N ASP A 189 15.07 11.41 -14.52
CA ASP A 189 13.88 12.05 -15.07
C ASP A 189 13.18 12.92 -14.01
N PRO A 190 13.74 14.10 -13.69
CA PRO A 190 13.26 14.98 -12.62
C PRO A 190 11.88 15.60 -12.89
N SER A 191 11.34 15.45 -14.08
CA SER A 191 10.02 15.99 -14.45
C SER A 191 8.88 14.98 -14.36
N ASN A 192 9.18 13.75 -13.98
CA ASN A 192 8.23 12.66 -13.98
C ASN A 192 7.33 12.71 -12.73
N LEU A 193 6.15 13.29 -12.88
CA LEU A 193 5.18 13.44 -11.78
C LEU A 193 4.71 12.10 -11.18
N GLU A 194 4.68 11.04 -11.98
CA GLU A 194 4.32 9.72 -11.49
C GLU A 194 5.40 9.16 -10.54
N LEU A 195 6.67 9.33 -10.90
CA LEU A 195 7.78 8.95 -10.02
C LEU A 195 7.79 9.79 -8.74
N HIS A 196 7.56 11.12 -8.83
CA HIS A 196 7.39 11.97 -7.66
C HIS A 196 6.30 11.44 -6.73
N ASN A 197 5.14 11.06 -7.28
CA ASN A 197 4.01 10.57 -6.48
C ASN A 197 4.35 9.25 -5.76
N VAL A 198 4.90 8.26 -6.47
CA VAL A 198 5.24 6.97 -5.84
C VAL A 198 6.40 7.10 -4.86
N LEU A 199 7.38 7.97 -5.13
CA LEU A 199 8.46 8.28 -4.21
C LEU A 199 7.92 8.98 -2.96
N ALA A 200 7.07 9.99 -3.10
CA ALA A 200 6.46 10.71 -1.99
C ALA A 200 5.69 9.75 -1.05
N GLN A 201 4.87 8.88 -1.61
CA GLN A 201 4.14 7.86 -0.84
C GLN A 201 5.08 6.85 -0.17
N SER A 202 6.15 6.43 -0.87
CA SER A 202 7.17 5.54 -0.29
C SER A 202 7.88 6.20 0.90
N CYS A 203 8.22 7.48 0.77
CA CYS A 203 8.83 8.27 1.83
C CYS A 203 7.87 8.44 3.01
N LEU A 204 6.61 8.80 2.75
CA LEU A 204 5.58 8.97 3.77
C LEU A 204 5.38 7.69 4.59
N TRP A 205 5.17 6.56 3.94
CA TRP A 205 4.90 5.28 4.63
C TRP A 205 6.15 4.60 5.21
N SER A 206 7.33 5.15 4.96
CA SER A 206 8.58 4.80 5.66
C SER A 206 9.01 5.85 6.69
N ASN A 207 8.13 6.81 7.03
CA ASN A 207 8.36 7.90 7.98
C ASN A 207 9.52 8.85 7.59
N GLN A 208 9.85 8.92 6.30
CA GLN A 208 10.82 9.86 5.75
C GLN A 208 10.09 11.16 5.35
N TYR A 209 9.55 11.86 6.34
CA TYR A 209 8.60 12.97 6.12
C TYR A 209 9.19 14.15 5.33
N ASP A 210 10.47 14.49 5.52
CA ASP A 210 11.12 15.57 4.74
C ASP A 210 11.19 15.23 3.24
N CYS A 211 11.47 13.96 2.91
CA CYS A 211 11.41 13.47 1.55
C CYS A 211 9.96 13.56 1.01
N ALA A 212 8.99 13.03 1.73
CA ALA A 212 7.59 13.07 1.33
C ALA A 212 7.10 14.50 1.06
N MET A 213 7.39 15.42 1.98
CA MET A 213 7.05 16.84 1.85
C MET A 213 7.68 17.46 0.60
N THR A 214 8.93 17.15 0.30
CA THR A 214 9.63 17.69 -0.88
C THR A 214 8.97 17.24 -2.17
N GLU A 215 8.66 15.96 -2.25
CA GLU A 215 8.07 15.36 -3.45
C GLU A 215 6.61 15.81 -3.67
N PHE A 216 5.78 15.87 -2.60
CA PHE A 216 4.41 16.40 -2.73
C PHE A 216 4.40 17.88 -3.12
N LYS A 217 5.30 18.70 -2.59
CA LYS A 217 5.44 20.11 -3.03
C LYS A 217 5.85 20.22 -4.49
N SER A 218 6.69 19.32 -5.00
CA SER A 218 7.04 19.28 -6.43
C SER A 218 5.82 18.95 -7.30
N ILE A 219 4.94 18.05 -6.85
CA ILE A 219 3.68 17.75 -7.54
C ILE A 219 2.76 18.99 -7.53
N LEU A 220 2.59 19.63 -6.38
CA LEU A 220 1.72 20.80 -6.22
C LEU A 220 2.24 22.04 -6.96
N ALA A 221 3.55 22.15 -7.18
CA ALA A 221 4.13 23.21 -8.01
C ALA A 221 3.70 23.11 -9.48
N VAL A 222 3.41 21.91 -9.98
CA VAL A 222 2.93 21.67 -11.34
C VAL A 222 1.41 21.61 -11.42
N ASN A 223 0.79 21.00 -10.43
CA ASN A 223 -0.67 20.86 -10.32
C ASN A 223 -1.15 21.32 -8.93
N PRO A 224 -1.41 22.64 -8.74
CA PRO A 224 -1.85 23.17 -7.45
C PRO A 224 -3.20 22.63 -6.97
N ASP A 225 -4.00 22.05 -7.86
CA ASP A 225 -5.33 21.52 -7.55
C ASP A 225 -5.32 19.99 -7.29
N ALA A 226 -4.15 19.40 -7.06
CA ALA A 226 -4.02 17.98 -6.77
C ALA A 226 -4.47 17.66 -5.34
N VAL A 227 -5.77 17.45 -5.13
CA VAL A 227 -6.40 17.20 -3.82
C VAL A 227 -5.67 16.11 -3.03
N GLN A 228 -5.38 14.97 -3.66
CA GLN A 228 -4.69 13.87 -3.01
C GLN A 228 -3.27 14.24 -2.55
N ALA A 229 -2.56 15.10 -3.30
CA ALA A 229 -1.24 15.58 -2.91
C ALA A 229 -1.30 16.48 -1.68
N HIS A 230 -2.30 17.37 -1.59
CA HIS A 230 -2.55 18.18 -0.38
C HIS A 230 -2.83 17.30 0.83
N MET A 231 -3.69 16.28 0.71
CA MET A 231 -4.04 15.38 1.81
C MET A 231 -2.81 14.59 2.31
N LEU A 232 -2.03 14.03 1.41
CA LEU A 232 -0.83 13.26 1.77
C LEU A 232 0.31 14.16 2.28
N LEU A 233 0.40 15.40 1.78
CA LEU A 233 1.32 16.41 2.35
C LEU A 233 0.91 16.76 3.78
N ALA A 234 -0.38 16.91 4.05
CA ALA A 234 -0.89 17.16 5.41
C ALA A 234 -0.54 16.00 6.36
N GLU A 235 -0.66 14.75 5.90
CA GLU A 235 -0.24 13.58 6.70
C GLU A 235 1.26 13.63 7.02
N ALA A 236 2.11 13.97 6.05
CA ALA A 236 3.54 14.13 6.27
C ALA A 236 3.84 15.26 7.28
N LEU A 237 3.17 16.40 7.15
CA LEU A 237 3.32 17.55 8.04
C LEU A 237 2.86 17.23 9.48
N ASP A 238 1.73 16.52 9.63
CA ASP A 238 1.28 16.07 10.96
C ASP A 238 2.25 15.06 11.59
N GLY A 239 2.81 14.15 10.80
CA GLY A 239 3.88 13.24 11.23
C GLY A 239 5.15 13.95 11.72
N MET A 240 5.42 15.16 11.21
CA MET A 240 6.50 16.05 11.67
C MET A 240 6.11 16.91 12.87
N GLY A 241 4.87 16.84 13.35
CA GLY A 241 4.33 17.70 14.40
C GLY A 241 3.97 19.12 13.94
N LYS A 242 3.93 19.36 12.62
CA LYS A 242 3.56 20.66 12.02
C LYS A 242 2.05 20.70 11.75
N THR A 243 1.26 20.56 12.81
CA THR A 243 -0.19 20.36 12.70
C THR A 243 -0.92 21.54 12.07
N GLU A 244 -0.46 22.79 12.32
CA GLU A 244 -1.06 23.99 11.68
C GLU A 244 -0.84 23.98 10.16
N ASP A 245 0.35 23.61 9.69
CA ASP A 245 0.65 23.51 8.27
C ASP A 245 -0.20 22.39 7.63
N ALA A 246 -0.38 21.26 8.35
CA ALA A 246 -1.22 20.17 7.90
C ALA A 246 -2.70 20.59 7.75
N VAL A 247 -3.24 21.36 8.68
CA VAL A 247 -4.59 21.94 8.59
C VAL A 247 -4.71 22.83 7.36
N ASN A 248 -3.74 23.69 7.08
CA ASN A 248 -3.75 24.59 5.92
C ASN A 248 -3.82 23.79 4.58
N GLU A 249 -3.10 22.69 4.50
CA GLU A 249 -3.13 21.82 3.31
C GLU A 249 -4.48 21.11 3.15
N LEU A 250 -5.08 20.59 4.24
CA LEU A 250 -6.42 20.00 4.18
C LEU A 250 -7.50 21.03 3.86
N GLU A 251 -7.41 22.25 4.38
CA GLU A 251 -8.31 23.33 3.99
C GLU A 251 -8.17 23.71 2.51
N ALA A 252 -6.94 23.66 1.96
CA ALA A 252 -6.73 23.85 0.52
C ALA A 252 -7.44 22.74 -0.26
N ALA A 253 -7.27 21.48 0.14
CA ALA A 253 -7.97 20.35 -0.46
C ALA A 253 -9.50 20.51 -0.39
N ALA A 254 -10.04 20.96 0.75
CA ALA A 254 -11.47 21.16 0.96
C ALA A 254 -12.05 22.27 0.05
N ARG A 255 -11.28 23.32 -0.23
CA ARG A 255 -11.69 24.35 -1.19
C ARG A 255 -11.79 23.81 -2.63
N ILE A 256 -10.93 22.86 -3.00
CA ILE A 256 -10.89 22.27 -4.35
C ILE A 256 -11.99 21.19 -4.48
N SER A 257 -12.07 20.27 -3.54
CA SER A 257 -13.00 19.14 -3.55
C SER A 257 -13.67 18.93 -2.18
N PRO A 258 -14.74 19.68 -1.87
CA PRO A 258 -15.40 19.64 -0.56
C PRO A 258 -16.13 18.32 -0.26
N LYS A 259 -16.18 17.40 -1.21
CA LYS A 259 -16.77 16.06 -1.03
C LYS A 259 -15.75 14.93 -1.17
N GLU A 260 -14.44 15.26 -1.15
CA GLU A 260 -13.40 14.25 -1.19
C GLU A 260 -13.55 13.30 0.02
N PRO A 261 -13.58 11.98 -0.19
CA PRO A 261 -13.72 11.04 0.90
C PRO A 261 -12.61 11.19 1.95
N LEU A 262 -13.00 11.15 3.21
CA LEU A 262 -12.14 11.25 4.40
C LEU A 262 -11.48 12.61 4.64
N LEU A 263 -11.61 13.56 3.74
CA LEU A 263 -11.00 14.89 3.89
C LEU A 263 -11.48 15.61 5.16
N HIS A 264 -12.80 15.67 5.34
CA HIS A 264 -13.39 16.32 6.51
C HIS A 264 -13.15 15.52 7.80
N PHE A 265 -13.00 14.20 7.70
CA PHE A 265 -12.55 13.40 8.84
C PHE A 265 -11.12 13.78 9.26
N GLU A 266 -10.19 13.85 8.30
CA GLU A 266 -8.79 14.18 8.58
C GLU A 266 -8.68 15.58 9.20
N LEU A 267 -9.37 16.56 8.63
CA LEU A 267 -9.40 17.93 9.16
C LEU A 267 -10.01 17.99 10.57
N GLY A 268 -11.16 17.36 10.77
CA GLY A 268 -11.81 17.27 12.07
C GLY A 268 -10.96 16.53 13.11
N TYR A 269 -10.23 15.49 12.70
CA TYR A 269 -9.32 14.75 13.56
C TYR A 269 -8.10 15.59 13.99
N LEU A 270 -7.53 16.41 13.10
CA LEU A 270 -6.44 17.32 13.48
C LEU A 270 -6.91 18.37 14.50
N TYR A 271 -8.09 18.95 14.32
CA TYR A 271 -8.68 19.85 15.30
C TYR A 271 -8.99 19.14 16.63
N TYR A 272 -9.50 17.90 16.57
CA TYR A 272 -9.71 17.08 17.78
C TYR A 272 -8.40 16.85 18.56
N LYS A 273 -7.30 16.52 17.89
CA LYS A 273 -5.97 16.37 18.50
C LYS A 273 -5.51 17.66 19.23
N GLN A 274 -5.85 18.81 18.67
CA GLN A 274 -5.59 20.13 19.27
C GLN A 274 -6.57 20.50 20.39
N ARG A 275 -7.60 19.68 20.62
CA ARG A 275 -8.75 19.94 21.50
C ARG A 275 -9.58 21.17 21.09
N ASP A 276 -9.48 21.57 19.82
CA ASP A 276 -10.34 22.58 19.22
C ASP A 276 -11.65 21.93 18.76
N TYR A 277 -12.50 21.61 19.74
CA TYR A 277 -13.76 20.90 19.49
C TYR A 277 -14.76 21.76 18.72
N GLU A 278 -14.67 23.08 18.84
CA GLU A 278 -15.53 23.99 18.07
C GLU A 278 -15.32 23.85 16.57
N LYS A 279 -14.06 23.66 16.13
CA LYS A 279 -13.74 23.43 14.73
C LYS A 279 -13.86 21.95 14.34
N ALA A 280 -13.56 21.02 15.23
CA ALA A 280 -13.64 19.59 14.94
C ALA A 280 -15.05 19.12 14.63
N LEU A 281 -16.06 19.58 15.39
CA LEU A 281 -17.45 19.15 15.28
C LEU A 281 -18.05 19.36 13.88
N PRO A 282 -17.99 20.56 13.25
CA PRO A 282 -18.57 20.76 11.93
C PRO A 282 -17.88 19.91 10.85
N GLU A 283 -16.58 19.72 10.95
CA GLU A 283 -15.84 18.90 9.97
C GLU A 283 -16.21 17.43 10.07
N LEU A 284 -16.23 16.85 11.28
CA LEU A 284 -16.65 15.47 11.50
C LEU A 284 -18.12 15.25 11.09
N GLN A 285 -18.98 16.24 11.33
CA GLN A 285 -20.38 16.17 10.89
C GLN A 285 -20.51 16.22 9.35
N LEU A 286 -19.67 16.99 8.67
CA LEU A 286 -19.62 17.01 7.20
C LEU A 286 -19.19 15.63 6.67
N GLU A 287 -18.18 14.99 7.29
CA GLU A 287 -17.78 13.65 6.89
C GLU A 287 -18.90 12.63 7.11
N VAL A 288 -19.64 12.69 8.22
CA VAL A 288 -20.82 11.83 8.44
C VAL A 288 -21.86 12.01 7.35
N ASN A 289 -22.08 13.24 6.87
CA ASN A 289 -23.03 13.53 5.81
C ASN A 289 -22.54 13.02 4.44
N ASN A 290 -21.24 13.15 4.18
CA ASN A 290 -20.61 12.71 2.92
C ASN A 290 -20.39 11.19 2.88
N ASN A 291 -20.04 10.60 4.04
CA ASN A 291 -19.67 9.19 4.19
C ASN A 291 -20.29 8.58 5.47
N PRO A 292 -21.61 8.32 5.48
CA PRO A 292 -22.33 7.82 6.65
C PRO A 292 -21.93 6.41 7.10
N GLY A 293 -21.09 5.71 6.33
CA GLY A 293 -20.53 4.40 6.66
C GLY A 293 -19.21 4.44 7.41
N TYR A 294 -18.62 5.61 7.61
CA TYR A 294 -17.30 5.73 8.24
C TYR A 294 -17.40 5.84 9.76
N ALA A 295 -17.11 4.74 10.45
CA ALA A 295 -17.31 4.58 11.90
C ALA A 295 -16.53 5.60 12.74
N GLN A 296 -15.33 5.98 12.29
CA GLN A 296 -14.43 6.86 13.07
C GLN A 296 -15.02 8.27 13.25
N SER A 297 -15.76 8.80 12.27
CA SER A 297 -16.40 10.10 12.43
C SER A 297 -17.43 10.10 13.55
N TYR A 298 -18.23 9.04 13.65
CA TYR A 298 -19.18 8.89 14.78
C TYR A 298 -18.46 8.70 16.11
N LEU A 299 -17.35 7.96 16.12
CA LEU A 299 -16.53 7.77 17.31
C LEU A 299 -16.06 9.11 17.88
N TYR A 300 -15.40 9.92 17.05
CA TYR A 300 -14.85 11.20 17.53
C TYR A 300 -15.92 12.24 17.84
N LEU A 301 -17.04 12.25 17.12
CA LEU A 301 -18.22 13.04 17.51
C LEU A 301 -18.74 12.63 18.89
N GLY A 302 -18.83 11.34 19.14
CA GLY A 302 -19.26 10.80 20.43
C GLY A 302 -18.30 11.12 21.57
N ASP A 303 -17.00 10.96 21.34
CA ASP A 303 -15.95 11.27 22.34
C ASP A 303 -15.90 12.78 22.64
N ILE A 304 -16.03 13.65 21.63
CA ILE A 304 -16.16 15.10 21.86
C ILE A 304 -17.39 15.38 22.73
N ALA A 305 -18.53 14.75 22.46
CA ALA A 305 -19.73 14.95 23.26
C ALA A 305 -19.54 14.49 24.72
N VAL A 306 -18.79 13.40 24.96
CA VAL A 306 -18.38 13.01 26.33
C VAL A 306 -17.52 14.08 26.98
N HIS A 307 -16.53 14.62 26.26
CA HIS A 307 -15.62 15.65 26.77
C HIS A 307 -16.31 17.00 27.03
N THR A 308 -17.46 17.23 26.40
CA THR A 308 -18.29 18.44 26.60
C THR A 308 -19.50 18.17 27.51
N ASP A 309 -19.52 17.06 28.25
CA ASP A 309 -20.56 16.64 29.17
C ASP A 309 -21.97 16.45 28.53
N ASP A 310 -22.04 16.30 27.20
CA ASP A 310 -23.30 15.96 26.50
C ASP A 310 -23.47 14.46 26.30
N ASN A 311 -23.60 13.74 27.41
CA ASN A 311 -23.81 12.28 27.41
C ASN A 311 -25.04 11.84 26.63
N LYS A 312 -26.02 12.73 26.45
CA LYS A 312 -27.24 12.43 25.70
C LYS A 312 -26.98 12.37 24.19
N ALA A 313 -26.13 13.25 23.68
CA ALA A 313 -25.70 13.20 22.28
C ALA A 313 -24.62 12.11 22.05
N ALA A 314 -23.74 11.86 23.04
CA ALA A 314 -22.65 10.89 22.93
C ALA A 314 -23.13 9.45 22.74
N GLU A 315 -24.11 8.98 23.54
CA GLU A 315 -24.55 7.58 23.54
C GLU A 315 -24.96 7.07 22.14
N PRO A 316 -25.87 7.72 21.38
CA PRO A 316 -26.28 7.24 20.06
C PRO A 316 -25.15 7.29 19.02
N LEU A 317 -24.21 8.24 19.13
CA LEU A 317 -23.06 8.35 18.23
C LEU A 317 -22.09 7.19 18.44
N LEU A 318 -21.75 6.89 19.71
CA LEU A 318 -20.85 5.79 20.05
C LEU A 318 -21.49 4.42 19.71
N GLN A 319 -22.79 4.25 19.93
CA GLN A 319 -23.51 3.06 19.51
C GLN A 319 -23.49 2.90 17.97
N LYS A 320 -23.62 4.00 17.23
CA LYS A 320 -23.51 3.98 15.76
C LYS A 320 -22.11 3.62 15.30
N ALA A 321 -21.08 4.15 15.95
CA ALA A 321 -19.69 3.77 15.69
C ALA A 321 -19.49 2.25 15.87
N LEU A 322 -20.00 1.67 16.98
CA LEU A 322 -19.92 0.22 17.23
C LEU A 322 -20.77 -0.63 16.29
N GLN A 323 -21.90 -0.11 15.81
CA GLN A 323 -22.72 -0.78 14.79
C GLN A 323 -21.95 -0.93 13.47
N LEU A 324 -21.15 0.09 13.10
CA LEU A 324 -20.34 0.11 11.88
C LEU A 324 -19.03 -0.65 12.05
N GLN A 325 -18.41 -0.57 13.24
CA GLN A 325 -17.16 -1.24 13.59
C GLN A 325 -17.22 -1.69 15.06
N ASN A 326 -17.51 -2.96 15.28
CA ASN A 326 -17.77 -3.50 16.61
C ASN A 326 -16.54 -3.67 17.53
N GLU A 327 -15.32 -3.54 16.99
CA GLU A 327 -14.06 -3.69 17.74
C GLU A 327 -13.41 -2.31 17.96
N ASN A 328 -14.05 -1.45 18.73
CA ASN A 328 -13.52 -0.14 19.09
C ASN A 328 -13.46 0.05 20.62
N ARG A 329 -12.23 0.05 21.14
CA ARG A 329 -11.98 0.17 22.59
C ARG A 329 -12.51 1.48 23.17
N LEU A 330 -12.25 2.61 22.47
CA LEU A 330 -12.64 3.94 22.97
C LEU A 330 -14.16 4.05 23.09
N ALA A 331 -14.89 3.61 22.06
CA ALA A 331 -16.36 3.63 22.10
C ALA A 331 -16.93 2.81 23.27
N TYR A 332 -16.38 1.62 23.54
CA TYR A 332 -16.80 0.83 24.71
C TYR A 332 -16.43 1.47 26.04
N PHE A 333 -15.27 2.11 26.12
CA PHE A 333 -14.84 2.82 27.32
C PHE A 333 -15.77 4.00 27.62
N ASP A 334 -16.05 4.84 26.63
CA ASP A 334 -16.90 6.02 26.76
C ASP A 334 -18.35 5.63 27.11
N LEU A 335 -18.92 4.64 26.41
CA LEU A 335 -20.23 4.09 26.77
C LEU A 335 -20.25 3.55 28.19
N GLY A 336 -19.19 2.87 28.61
CA GLY A 336 -19.06 2.40 29.99
C GLY A 336 -19.06 3.52 31.03
N CYS A 337 -18.41 4.64 30.72
CA CYS A 337 -18.42 5.85 31.56
C CYS A 337 -19.84 6.47 31.60
N ILE A 338 -20.47 6.67 30.42
CA ILE A 338 -21.83 7.20 30.31
C ILE A 338 -22.83 6.37 31.10
N TYR A 339 -22.81 5.05 30.95
CA TYR A 339 -23.71 4.15 31.66
C TYR A 339 -23.48 4.17 33.17
N ALA A 340 -22.23 4.28 33.62
CA ALA A 340 -21.93 4.42 35.05
C ALA A 340 -22.50 5.73 35.62
N ASP A 341 -22.36 6.84 34.91
CA ASP A 341 -22.90 8.13 35.32
C ASP A 341 -24.42 8.16 35.35
N GLN A 342 -25.07 7.39 34.48
CA GLN A 342 -26.52 7.18 34.45
C GLN A 342 -27.02 6.13 35.46
N ASN A 343 -26.14 5.56 36.30
CA ASN A 343 -26.45 4.43 37.21
C ASN A 343 -26.92 3.15 36.50
N ARG A 344 -26.63 3.00 35.20
CA ARG A 344 -26.85 1.78 34.40
C ARG A 344 -25.69 0.81 34.61
N ASN A 345 -25.48 0.41 35.85
CA ASN A 345 -24.28 -0.26 36.31
C ASN A 345 -23.94 -1.58 35.60
N GLN A 346 -24.95 -2.37 35.20
CA GLN A 346 -24.72 -3.63 34.48
C GLN A 346 -24.17 -3.37 33.07
N GLU A 347 -24.73 -2.41 32.35
CA GLU A 347 -24.29 -2.02 31.00
C GLU A 347 -22.91 -1.40 31.06
N ALA A 348 -22.63 -0.61 32.10
CA ALA A 348 -21.30 -0.03 32.36
C ALA A 348 -20.24 -1.14 32.54
N VAL A 349 -20.53 -2.15 33.36
CA VAL A 349 -19.61 -3.30 33.55
C VAL A 349 -19.34 -4.02 32.25
N ILE A 350 -20.38 -4.32 31.47
CA ILE A 350 -20.25 -5.01 30.18
C ILE A 350 -19.38 -4.20 29.23
N SER A 351 -19.67 -2.91 29.07
CA SER A 351 -18.92 -2.03 28.16
C SER A 351 -17.46 -1.90 28.57
N LEU A 352 -17.16 -1.63 29.85
CA LEU A 352 -15.79 -1.54 30.35
C LEU A 352 -15.03 -2.87 30.24
N GLN A 353 -15.68 -4.02 30.43
CA GLN A 353 -15.07 -5.32 30.21
C GLN A 353 -14.72 -5.53 28.73
N HIS A 354 -15.55 -5.08 27.79
CA HIS A 354 -15.22 -5.09 26.36
C HIS A 354 -14.02 -4.20 26.06
N ALA A 355 -13.94 -3.00 26.64
CA ALA A 355 -12.80 -2.13 26.48
C ALA A 355 -11.50 -2.77 27.00
N VAL A 356 -11.53 -3.41 28.17
CA VAL A 356 -10.38 -4.17 28.71
C VAL A 356 -10.01 -5.38 27.83
N LYS A 357 -11.00 -6.09 27.29
CA LYS A 357 -10.73 -7.23 26.40
C LYS A 357 -10.03 -6.80 25.10
N LEU A 358 -10.41 -5.66 24.55
CA LEU A 358 -9.82 -5.12 23.32
C LEU A 358 -8.40 -4.60 23.54
N ASP A 359 -8.13 -3.96 24.67
CA ASP A 359 -6.79 -3.56 25.06
C ASP A 359 -6.60 -3.64 26.58
N PRO A 360 -6.06 -4.76 27.09
CA PRO A 360 -5.85 -4.96 28.50
C PRO A 360 -4.63 -4.18 29.07
N SER A 361 -3.90 -3.44 28.24
CA SER A 361 -2.73 -2.69 28.65
C SER A 361 -3.05 -1.26 29.12
N GLN A 362 -4.29 -0.81 28.90
CA GLN A 362 -4.73 0.55 29.28
C GLN A 362 -5.30 0.57 30.70
N PRO A 363 -4.76 1.38 31.61
CA PRO A 363 -5.17 1.39 33.00
C PRO A 363 -6.52 2.04 33.27
N ASP A 364 -7.02 2.87 32.35
CA ASP A 364 -8.23 3.68 32.51
C ASP A 364 -9.49 2.82 32.67
N ALA A 365 -9.70 1.81 31.81
CA ALA A 365 -10.84 0.91 31.88
C ALA A 365 -10.80 0.01 33.11
N HIS A 366 -9.61 -0.49 33.50
CA HIS A 366 -9.41 -1.22 34.75
C HIS A 366 -9.77 -0.37 35.97
N TYR A 367 -9.33 0.89 36.01
CA TYR A 367 -9.65 1.80 37.09
C TYR A 367 -11.17 2.07 37.20
N ARG A 368 -11.82 2.31 36.07
CA ARG A 368 -13.29 2.52 36.03
C ARG A 368 -14.04 1.28 36.49
N LEU A 369 -13.63 0.08 36.05
CA LEU A 369 -14.20 -1.19 36.52
C LEU A 369 -14.01 -1.38 38.03
N ALA A 370 -12.83 -1.11 38.55
CA ALA A 370 -12.54 -1.22 39.98
C ALA A 370 -13.48 -0.34 40.83
N ARG A 371 -13.66 0.91 40.44
CA ARG A 371 -14.61 1.82 41.07
C ARG A 371 -16.04 1.34 41.02
N LEU A 372 -16.48 0.84 39.85
CA LEU A 372 -17.82 0.34 39.64
C LEU A 372 -18.07 -0.94 40.47
N TYR A 373 -17.11 -1.88 40.53
CA TYR A 373 -17.19 -3.06 41.39
C TYR A 373 -17.21 -2.69 42.88
N THR A 374 -16.51 -1.62 43.28
CA THR A 374 -16.60 -1.12 44.65
C THR A 374 -18.01 -0.62 44.98
N LEU A 375 -18.62 0.15 44.06
CA LEU A 375 -19.99 0.63 44.20
C LEU A 375 -21.00 -0.53 44.28
N LEU A 376 -20.77 -1.60 43.53
CA LEU A 376 -21.63 -2.79 43.50
C LEU A 376 -21.34 -3.78 44.66
N GLY A 377 -20.42 -3.47 45.57
CA GLY A 377 -20.03 -4.30 46.70
C GLY A 377 -19.22 -5.56 46.32
N GLN A 378 -18.72 -5.65 45.10
CA GLN A 378 -17.93 -6.80 44.58
C GLN A 378 -16.43 -6.61 44.93
N LYS A 379 -16.10 -6.69 46.20
CA LYS A 379 -14.78 -6.31 46.74
C LYS A 379 -13.59 -7.05 46.11
N GLU A 380 -13.72 -8.35 45.86
CA GLU A 380 -12.67 -9.17 45.28
C GLU A 380 -12.33 -8.73 43.84
N LYS A 381 -13.37 -8.49 43.02
CA LYS A 381 -13.18 -7.98 41.67
C LYS A 381 -12.61 -6.58 41.66
N ALA A 382 -13.09 -5.71 42.55
CA ALA A 382 -12.55 -4.36 42.69
C ALA A 382 -11.05 -4.39 43.04
N ALA A 383 -10.64 -5.23 43.99
CA ALA A 383 -9.24 -5.38 44.36
C ALA A 383 -8.35 -5.88 43.21
N GLN A 384 -8.84 -6.82 42.40
CA GLN A 384 -8.13 -7.33 41.23
C GLN A 384 -7.90 -6.22 40.19
N GLU A 385 -8.95 -5.47 39.86
CA GLU A 385 -8.86 -4.38 38.87
C GLU A 385 -8.00 -3.20 39.36
N PHE A 386 -8.04 -2.85 40.65
CA PHE A 386 -7.12 -1.86 41.22
C PHE A 386 -5.66 -2.33 41.19
N ALA A 387 -5.42 -3.60 41.50
CA ALA A 387 -4.06 -4.19 41.42
C ALA A 387 -3.51 -4.11 39.99
N LYS A 388 -4.38 -4.45 39.00
CA LYS A 388 -4.03 -4.36 37.56
C LYS A 388 -3.73 -2.92 37.15
N THR A 389 -4.55 -1.97 37.55
CA THR A 389 -4.31 -0.53 37.31
C THR A 389 -2.94 -0.10 37.83
N LYS A 390 -2.62 -0.48 39.07
CA LYS A 390 -1.32 -0.17 39.68
C LYS A 390 -0.14 -0.80 38.93
N GLU A 391 -0.26 -2.08 38.57
CA GLU A 391 0.77 -2.79 37.77
C GLU A 391 1.05 -2.05 36.45
N LEU A 392 -0.01 -1.65 35.74
CA LEU A 392 0.11 -0.96 34.46
C LEU A 392 0.74 0.43 34.58
N HIS A 393 0.41 1.18 35.63
CA HIS A 393 1.06 2.48 35.89
C HIS A 393 2.55 2.30 36.19
N THR A 394 2.93 1.35 37.05
CA THR A 394 4.34 1.08 37.36
C THR A 394 5.13 0.71 36.10
N LYS A 395 4.60 -0.17 35.23
CA LYS A 395 5.25 -0.53 33.96
C LYS A 395 5.46 0.68 33.05
N THR A 396 4.49 1.61 33.02
CA THR A 396 4.61 2.82 32.20
C THR A 396 5.68 3.76 32.75
N GLU A 397 5.76 3.93 34.07
CA GLU A 397 6.79 4.73 34.73
C GLU A 397 8.19 4.13 34.51
N ASP A 398 8.35 2.82 34.70
CA ASP A 398 9.62 2.11 34.45
C ASP A 398 10.08 2.26 32.99
N SER A 399 9.17 2.12 32.03
CA SER A 399 9.46 2.32 30.60
C SER A 399 9.90 3.75 30.28
N LEU A 400 9.29 4.76 30.92
CA LEU A 400 9.69 6.15 30.76
C LEU A 400 11.06 6.42 31.36
N ILE A 401 11.35 5.86 32.54
CA ILE A 401 12.65 5.99 33.21
C ILE A 401 13.74 5.34 32.34
N GLN A 402 13.51 4.14 31.79
CA GLN A 402 14.46 3.49 30.88
C GLN A 402 14.74 4.31 29.62
N LYS A 403 13.71 4.92 29.02
CA LYS A 403 13.88 5.82 27.86
C LYS A 403 14.68 7.07 28.17
N ILE A 404 14.52 7.63 29.38
CA ILE A 404 15.21 8.86 29.83
C ILE A 404 16.65 8.54 30.24
N SER A 405 16.89 7.39 30.91
CA SER A 405 18.22 7.00 31.38
C SER A 405 19.17 6.51 30.28
N GLY A 406 18.68 6.27 29.07
CA GLY A 406 19.50 5.80 27.95
C GLY A 406 19.94 4.33 28.05
N ASP A 407 19.46 3.57 29.03
CA ASP A 407 19.77 2.16 29.24
C ASP A 407 18.97 1.18 28.35
N GLY A 408 18.22 1.72 27.41
CA GLY A 408 17.51 0.94 26.40
C GLY A 408 18.47 0.42 25.35
N ALA A 409 18.82 -0.87 25.41
CA ALA A 409 19.56 -1.52 24.32
C ALA A 409 18.81 -1.32 22.99
N VAL A 410 19.47 -0.67 22.04
CA VAL A 410 19.02 -0.60 20.67
C VAL A 410 18.94 -2.05 20.15
N PRO A 411 17.81 -2.57 19.68
CA PRO A 411 17.76 -3.88 19.05
C PRO A 411 18.66 -3.86 17.80
N LYS A 412 19.56 -4.82 17.73
CA LYS A 412 20.44 -5.05 16.57
C LYS A 412 19.66 -5.51 15.34
#